data_e85a51a2117fa2a14ce2ca92ad02179a
#
_entry.id   e85a51a2117fa2a14ce2ca92ad02179a
#
_cell.length_a   1.000
_cell.length_b   1.000
_cell.length_c   1.000
_cell.angle_alpha   90.00
_cell.angle_beta   90.00
_cell.angle_gamma   90.00
#
_symmetry.space_group_name_H-M   'P 1'
#
loop_
_entity.id
_entity.type
_entity.pdbx_description
1 polymer ?
#
loop_
_entity_poly.entity_id
_entity_poly.type
_entity_poly.pdbx_seq_one_letter_code
_entity_poly.pdbx_strand_id
1 'polypeptide(L)'
;MKIGGVTIKEDFYSGTDLYSDGDIEDELLEIAREYSEESLNQVIKNRKSWPILYHFSDIRKNIISWLPIQKSDNILEVGSGCGAVTGGLAEKAGKVICIELSKKRSMINAYRNQNFDNIEILLGNFQDIEPKLQVKYNYITLIGVLEYATLYISDEKPFEEMLRRMERHLAPNGKIIIAIENRLGLKYWAGCAEDHNGLYFEGLEGYTQTGGAKTFSKKELENIINSAGQFDMSFYYPYPDYKFPMQIYSDDYLPRRGELTNNICNMDRKRLCLFDETKVYDTLLESGMFAEFSNSFLVVLEKRQEM
;
A
#
# COMPACT_ATOMS: atom_id res chain seq x y z
N MET A 1 1.52 -7.12 -24.21
CA MET A 1 3.00 -6.98 -24.27
C MET A 1 3.62 -7.99 -23.30
N LYS A 2 4.87 -8.46 -23.53
CA LYS A 2 5.57 -9.36 -22.59
C LYS A 2 6.99 -8.84 -22.34
N ILE A 3 7.40 -8.85 -21.06
CA ILE A 3 8.75 -8.46 -20.62
C ILE A 3 9.27 -9.57 -19.71
N GLY A 4 10.30 -10.31 -20.16
CA GLY A 4 10.73 -11.53 -19.46
C GLY A 4 9.58 -12.53 -19.31
N GLY A 5 9.31 -12.97 -18.06
CA GLY A 5 8.17 -13.82 -17.73
C GLY A 5 6.86 -13.06 -17.54
N VAL A 6 6.90 -11.73 -17.30
CA VAL A 6 5.71 -10.91 -16.99
C VAL A 6 4.91 -10.56 -18.23
N THR A 7 3.58 -10.73 -18.14
CA THR A 7 2.64 -10.37 -19.22
C THR A 7 1.89 -9.09 -18.85
N ILE A 8 1.86 -8.10 -19.75
CA ILE A 8 1.05 -6.88 -19.62
C ILE A 8 -0.07 -6.93 -20.66
N LYS A 9 -1.33 -6.85 -20.20
CA LYS A 9 -2.54 -6.76 -21.02
C LYS A 9 -3.02 -5.31 -21.05
N GLU A 10 -3.19 -4.79 -22.26
CA GLU A 10 -3.52 -3.37 -22.51
C GLU A 10 -4.99 -3.20 -22.94
N ASP A 11 -5.84 -4.22 -22.77
CA ASP A 11 -7.23 -4.23 -23.27
C ASP A 11 -8.11 -3.14 -22.64
N PHE A 12 -7.72 -2.65 -21.45
CA PHE A 12 -8.44 -1.60 -20.71
C PHE A 12 -7.68 -0.27 -20.64
N TYR A 13 -6.59 -0.15 -21.39
CA TYR A 13 -5.79 1.07 -21.38
C TYR A 13 -6.44 2.16 -22.23
N SER A 14 -6.67 3.32 -21.63
CA SER A 14 -7.29 4.49 -22.26
C SER A 14 -6.42 5.18 -23.31
N GLY A 15 -5.12 4.81 -23.40
CA GLY A 15 -4.14 5.46 -24.27
C GLY A 15 -3.36 6.58 -23.58
N THR A 16 -3.72 6.96 -22.36
CA THR A 16 -3.04 7.95 -21.53
C THR A 16 -2.89 7.46 -20.11
N ASP A 17 -1.75 7.75 -19.46
CA ASP A 17 -1.55 7.44 -18.05
C ASP A 17 -2.39 8.40 -17.19
N LEU A 18 -3.28 7.84 -16.37
CA LEU A 18 -4.16 8.61 -15.49
C LEU A 18 -3.49 8.98 -14.16
N TYR A 19 -2.31 8.42 -13.89
CA TYR A 19 -1.52 8.69 -12.70
C TYR A 19 -0.03 8.67 -13.06
N SER A 20 0.74 9.64 -12.57
CA SER A 20 2.18 9.73 -12.75
C SER A 20 2.82 10.56 -11.63
N ASP A 21 4.05 10.20 -11.24
CA ASP A 21 4.92 11.01 -10.37
C ASP A 21 5.79 12.00 -11.20
N GLY A 22 5.52 12.11 -12.51
CA GLY A 22 6.24 13.00 -13.41
C GLY A 22 7.54 12.38 -13.98
N ASP A 23 8.51 13.25 -14.31
CA ASP A 23 9.73 12.89 -15.05
C ASP A 23 10.61 11.86 -14.33
N ILE A 24 10.50 11.75 -13.03
CA ILE A 24 11.26 10.77 -12.24
C ILE A 24 10.97 9.32 -12.67
N GLU A 25 9.78 9.05 -13.21
CA GLU A 25 9.43 7.71 -13.69
C GLU A 25 10.26 7.28 -14.91
N ASP A 26 10.85 8.20 -15.66
CA ASP A 26 11.79 7.86 -16.74
C ASP A 26 13.10 7.31 -16.17
N GLU A 27 13.65 7.93 -15.12
CA GLU A 27 14.84 7.42 -14.42
C GLU A 27 14.53 6.06 -13.75
N LEU A 28 13.37 5.91 -13.14
CA LEU A 28 12.95 4.62 -12.55
C LEU A 28 12.86 3.51 -13.61
N LEU A 29 12.37 3.84 -14.82
CA LEU A 29 12.27 2.88 -15.91
C LEU A 29 13.66 2.48 -16.43
N GLU A 30 14.59 3.42 -16.57
CA GLU A 30 15.97 3.14 -16.95
C GLU A 30 16.64 2.22 -15.92
N ILE A 31 16.51 2.55 -14.64
CA ILE A 31 17.05 1.71 -13.54
C ILE A 31 16.48 0.29 -13.61
N ALA A 32 15.16 0.14 -13.78
CA ALA A 32 14.54 -1.18 -13.83
C ALA A 32 14.98 -2.01 -15.05
N ARG A 33 15.38 -1.37 -16.15
CA ARG A 33 15.91 -2.04 -17.35
C ARG A 33 17.37 -2.45 -17.22
N GLU A 34 18.18 -1.63 -16.56
CA GLU A 34 19.65 -1.77 -16.57
C GLU A 34 20.16 -2.59 -15.39
N TYR A 35 19.43 -2.59 -14.27
CA TYR A 35 19.91 -3.19 -13.01
C TYR A 35 19.07 -4.39 -12.58
N SER A 36 19.75 -5.45 -12.11
CA SER A 36 19.09 -6.58 -11.47
C SER A 36 18.60 -6.23 -10.07
N GLU A 37 17.64 -6.98 -9.55
CA GLU A 37 17.09 -6.78 -8.18
C GLU A 37 18.21 -6.77 -7.12
N GLU A 38 19.24 -7.65 -7.25
CA GLU A 38 20.35 -7.71 -6.29
C GLU A 38 21.21 -6.44 -6.28
N SER A 39 21.23 -5.68 -7.38
CA SER A 39 22.02 -4.45 -7.52
C SER A 39 21.30 -3.18 -7.08
N LEU A 40 19.97 -3.24 -6.90
CA LEU A 40 19.15 -2.07 -6.58
C LEU A 40 19.57 -1.36 -5.28
N ASN A 41 19.99 -2.11 -4.27
CA ASN A 41 20.47 -1.52 -3.01
C ASN A 41 21.71 -0.62 -3.23
N GLN A 42 22.60 -0.98 -4.18
CA GLN A 42 23.74 -0.13 -4.53
C GLN A 42 23.31 1.11 -5.33
N VAL A 43 22.31 0.97 -6.19
CA VAL A 43 21.72 2.11 -6.94
C VAL A 43 21.08 3.10 -5.95
N ILE A 44 20.27 2.64 -5.02
CA ILE A 44 19.64 3.45 -3.95
C ILE A 44 20.73 4.23 -3.18
N LYS A 45 21.78 3.55 -2.73
CA LYS A 45 22.90 4.16 -2.00
C LYS A 45 23.62 5.24 -2.81
N ASN A 46 23.80 5.03 -4.11
CA ASN A 46 24.52 5.96 -4.98
C ASN A 46 23.66 7.17 -5.36
N ARG A 47 22.38 6.95 -5.68
CA ARG A 47 21.48 8.00 -6.15
C ARG A 47 20.95 8.89 -5.03
N LYS A 48 20.74 8.35 -3.82
CA LYS A 48 20.22 9.07 -2.62
C LYS A 48 18.96 9.87 -2.92
N SER A 49 18.10 9.32 -3.76
CA SER A 49 16.82 9.91 -4.17
C SER A 49 15.67 9.23 -3.45
N TRP A 50 14.71 10.02 -2.95
CA TRP A 50 13.52 9.48 -2.29
C TRP A 50 12.70 8.57 -3.20
N PRO A 51 12.33 8.96 -4.45
CA PRO A 51 11.55 8.07 -5.31
C PRO A 51 12.26 6.75 -5.60
N ILE A 52 13.60 6.77 -5.79
CA ILE A 52 14.38 5.56 -6.02
C ILE A 52 14.36 4.65 -4.78
N LEU A 53 14.54 5.21 -3.57
CA LEU A 53 14.42 4.47 -2.33
C LEU A 53 13.01 3.91 -2.18
N TYR A 54 11.99 4.73 -2.38
CA TYR A 54 10.59 4.36 -2.20
C TYR A 54 10.18 3.21 -3.13
N HIS A 55 10.53 3.29 -4.41
CA HIS A 55 10.09 2.30 -5.38
C HIS A 55 10.95 1.03 -5.38
N PHE A 56 12.23 1.09 -5.05
CA PHE A 56 13.14 -0.05 -5.22
C PHE A 56 13.63 -0.69 -3.92
N SER A 57 13.31 -0.16 -2.75
CA SER A 57 13.74 -0.76 -1.48
C SER A 57 13.07 -2.11 -1.22
N ASP A 58 13.88 -3.12 -0.89
CA ASP A 58 13.39 -4.44 -0.47
C ASP A 58 12.60 -4.42 0.84
N ILE A 59 12.84 -3.42 1.70
CA ILE A 59 12.12 -3.25 2.98
C ILE A 59 10.61 -3.17 2.76
N ARG A 60 10.17 -2.68 1.60
CA ARG A 60 8.75 -2.59 1.26
C ARG A 60 8.05 -3.95 1.23
N LYS A 61 8.77 -5.02 0.90
CA LYS A 61 8.25 -6.39 0.89
C LYS A 61 7.89 -6.90 2.29
N ASN A 62 8.44 -6.28 3.37
CA ASN A 62 8.15 -6.68 4.74
C ASN A 62 6.66 -6.58 5.08
N ILE A 63 5.92 -5.68 4.41
CA ILE A 63 4.48 -5.51 4.65
C ILE A 63 3.67 -6.78 4.38
N ILE A 64 4.15 -7.66 3.50
CA ILE A 64 3.47 -8.91 3.11
C ILE A 64 4.28 -10.17 3.43
N SER A 65 5.56 -10.06 3.80
CA SER A 65 6.46 -11.20 3.92
C SER A 65 6.02 -12.22 4.99
N TRP A 66 5.37 -11.76 6.05
CA TRP A 66 4.86 -12.58 7.17
C TRP A 66 3.53 -13.29 6.86
N LEU A 67 2.81 -12.88 5.79
CA LEU A 67 1.55 -13.52 5.40
C LEU A 67 1.78 -14.98 4.98
N PRO A 68 0.91 -15.92 5.40
CA PRO A 68 1.05 -17.35 5.11
C PRO A 68 0.58 -17.70 3.69
N ILE A 69 1.04 -16.96 2.69
CA ILE A 69 0.73 -17.18 1.28
C ILE A 69 1.37 -18.47 0.79
N GLN A 70 0.64 -19.26 0.01
CA GLN A 70 1.04 -20.57 -0.51
C GLN A 70 1.19 -20.56 -2.03
N LYS A 71 1.96 -21.51 -2.59
CA LYS A 71 2.10 -21.69 -4.04
C LYS A 71 0.80 -22.07 -4.76
N SER A 72 -0.23 -22.45 -4.03
CA SER A 72 -1.58 -22.69 -4.59
C SER A 72 -2.43 -21.42 -4.66
N ASP A 73 -2.00 -20.32 -4.05
CA ASP A 73 -2.81 -19.12 -3.93
C ASP A 73 -2.77 -18.25 -5.17
N ASN A 74 -3.92 -17.67 -5.51
CA ASN A 74 -4.08 -16.61 -6.49
C ASN A 74 -4.20 -15.28 -5.75
N ILE A 75 -3.44 -14.28 -6.19
CA ILE A 75 -3.44 -12.94 -5.60
C ILE A 75 -3.91 -11.91 -6.62
N LEU A 76 -4.74 -10.98 -6.18
CA LEU A 76 -5.04 -9.74 -6.90
C LEU A 76 -4.36 -8.57 -6.18
N GLU A 77 -3.39 -7.96 -6.84
CA GLU A 77 -2.73 -6.73 -6.37
C GLU A 77 -3.34 -5.52 -7.10
N VAL A 78 -4.12 -4.70 -6.39
CA VAL A 78 -4.71 -3.49 -6.95
C VAL A 78 -3.80 -2.31 -6.68
N GLY A 79 -3.45 -1.55 -7.72
CA GLY A 79 -2.49 -0.45 -7.64
C GLY A 79 -1.06 -0.94 -7.44
N SER A 80 -0.59 -1.84 -8.30
CA SER A 80 0.74 -2.45 -8.15
C SER A 80 1.91 -1.46 -8.32
N GLY A 81 1.65 -0.30 -8.92
CA GLY A 81 2.66 0.73 -9.13
C GLY A 81 3.91 0.22 -9.83
N CYS A 82 5.09 0.61 -9.34
CA CYS A 82 6.39 0.16 -9.85
C CYS A 82 6.81 -1.23 -9.34
N GLY A 83 5.90 -2.02 -8.77
CA GLY A 83 6.16 -3.41 -8.40
C GLY A 83 6.95 -3.61 -7.11
N ALA A 84 6.93 -2.64 -6.18
CA ALA A 84 7.69 -2.72 -4.93
C ALA A 84 7.32 -3.92 -4.05
N VAL A 85 6.09 -4.40 -4.15
CA VAL A 85 5.54 -5.52 -3.38
C VAL A 85 5.28 -6.73 -4.25
N THR A 86 5.01 -6.52 -5.55
CA THR A 86 4.65 -7.55 -6.54
C THR A 86 5.61 -8.75 -6.54
N GLY A 87 6.94 -8.50 -6.54
CA GLY A 87 7.95 -9.57 -6.51
C GLY A 87 7.83 -10.46 -5.26
N GLY A 88 7.64 -9.85 -4.08
CA GLY A 88 7.45 -10.60 -2.84
C GLY A 88 6.17 -11.44 -2.82
N LEU A 89 5.10 -10.97 -3.48
CA LEU A 89 3.89 -11.77 -3.69
C LEU A 89 4.14 -12.93 -4.66
N ALA A 90 4.83 -12.66 -5.78
CA ALA A 90 5.13 -13.68 -6.80
C ALA A 90 6.06 -14.79 -6.30
N GLU A 91 7.01 -14.45 -5.40
CA GLU A 91 7.88 -15.44 -4.73
C GLU A 91 7.08 -16.47 -3.93
N LYS A 92 5.92 -16.09 -3.38
CA LYS A 92 5.12 -16.93 -2.48
C LYS A 92 3.93 -17.59 -3.17
N ALA A 93 3.26 -16.86 -4.06
CA ALA A 93 2.01 -17.27 -4.70
C ALA A 93 2.20 -18.17 -5.93
N GLY A 94 1.12 -18.82 -6.36
CA GLY A 94 1.04 -19.50 -7.63
C GLY A 94 0.80 -18.55 -8.80
N LYS A 95 -0.04 -17.52 -8.59
CA LYS A 95 -0.32 -16.48 -9.58
C LYS A 95 -0.58 -15.14 -8.93
N VAL A 96 -0.04 -14.07 -9.53
CA VAL A 96 -0.31 -12.68 -9.16
C VAL A 96 -0.90 -11.95 -10.35
N ILE A 97 -2.12 -11.44 -10.19
CA ILE A 97 -2.76 -10.53 -11.13
C ILE A 97 -2.63 -9.13 -10.55
N CYS A 98 -2.00 -8.24 -11.29
CA CYS A 98 -1.85 -6.83 -10.93
C CYS A 98 -2.84 -5.98 -11.72
N ILE A 99 -3.39 -4.94 -11.11
CA ILE A 99 -4.12 -3.87 -11.80
C ILE A 99 -3.35 -2.57 -11.60
N GLU A 100 -3.05 -1.88 -12.69
CA GLU A 100 -2.27 -0.62 -12.65
C GLU A 100 -2.78 0.36 -13.72
N LEU A 101 -2.88 1.64 -13.37
CA LEU A 101 -3.39 2.70 -14.24
C LEU A 101 -2.35 3.21 -15.25
N SER A 102 -1.08 3.22 -14.83
CA SER A 102 0.02 3.80 -15.60
C SER A 102 0.76 2.72 -16.39
N LYS A 103 0.88 2.95 -17.70
CA LYS A 103 1.68 2.09 -18.59
C LYS A 103 3.16 2.14 -18.20
N LYS A 104 3.69 3.33 -17.87
CA LYS A 104 5.08 3.50 -17.49
C LYS A 104 5.38 2.72 -16.20
N ARG A 105 4.55 2.83 -15.17
CA ARG A 105 4.69 2.07 -13.92
C ARG A 105 4.56 0.57 -14.12
N SER A 106 3.61 0.12 -14.96
CA SER A 106 3.47 -1.29 -15.35
C SER A 106 4.75 -1.83 -16.03
N MET A 107 5.40 -1.01 -16.87
CA MET A 107 6.68 -1.39 -17.48
C MET A 107 7.81 -1.48 -16.43
N ILE A 108 7.89 -0.53 -15.49
CA ILE A 108 8.87 -0.58 -14.39
C ILE A 108 8.67 -1.87 -13.57
N ASN A 109 7.44 -2.16 -13.18
CA ASN A 109 7.08 -3.39 -12.48
C ASN A 109 7.52 -4.64 -13.27
N ALA A 110 7.20 -4.69 -14.57
CA ALA A 110 7.51 -5.84 -15.40
C ALA A 110 9.03 -6.05 -15.60
N TYR A 111 9.81 -4.98 -15.81
CA TYR A 111 11.27 -5.09 -15.91
C TYR A 111 11.90 -5.53 -14.59
N ARG A 112 11.46 -4.94 -13.47
CA ARG A 112 11.92 -5.30 -12.13
C ARG A 112 11.68 -6.77 -11.83
N ASN A 113 10.51 -7.27 -12.16
CA ASN A 113 10.05 -8.61 -11.82
C ASN A 113 10.13 -9.59 -13.01
N GLN A 114 10.94 -9.31 -14.04
CA GLN A 114 10.99 -10.05 -15.30
C GLN A 114 11.37 -11.53 -15.18
N ASN A 115 11.97 -11.92 -14.07
CA ASN A 115 12.36 -13.30 -13.78
C ASN A 115 11.20 -14.19 -13.29
N PHE A 116 10.05 -13.59 -12.95
CA PHE A 116 8.84 -14.33 -12.57
C PHE A 116 7.97 -14.59 -13.80
N ASP A 117 7.40 -15.79 -13.89
CA ASP A 117 6.50 -16.22 -14.96
C ASP A 117 5.03 -16.30 -14.53
N ASN A 118 4.77 -16.00 -13.25
CA ASN A 118 3.46 -16.05 -12.61
C ASN A 118 2.82 -14.67 -12.40
N ILE A 119 3.34 -13.60 -13.02
CA ILE A 119 2.81 -12.24 -12.93
C ILE A 119 2.09 -11.86 -14.22
N GLU A 120 0.87 -11.33 -14.09
CA GLU A 120 0.09 -10.74 -15.16
C GLU A 120 -0.39 -9.35 -14.73
N ILE A 121 -0.10 -8.31 -15.50
CA ILE A 121 -0.51 -6.92 -15.24
C ILE A 121 -1.65 -6.56 -16.20
N LEU A 122 -2.80 -6.18 -15.64
CA LEU A 122 -3.94 -5.62 -16.36
C LEU A 122 -3.85 -4.10 -16.28
N LEU A 123 -3.57 -3.47 -17.42
CA LEU A 123 -3.39 -2.03 -17.52
C LEU A 123 -4.73 -1.33 -17.70
N GLY A 124 -5.13 -0.50 -16.74
CA GLY A 124 -6.38 0.27 -16.77
C GLY A 124 -6.96 0.54 -15.39
N ASN A 125 -8.13 1.18 -15.35
CA ASN A 125 -8.82 1.49 -14.11
C ASN A 125 -9.44 0.21 -13.50
N PHE A 126 -9.30 0.05 -12.18
CA PHE A 126 -9.92 -1.04 -11.43
C PHE A 126 -11.44 -1.15 -11.69
N GLN A 127 -12.16 -0.02 -11.76
CA GLN A 127 -13.58 0.01 -12.00
C GLN A 127 -13.99 -0.64 -13.34
N ASP A 128 -13.13 -0.53 -14.37
CA ASP A 128 -13.41 -1.06 -15.72
C ASP A 128 -12.96 -2.53 -15.83
N ILE A 129 -11.90 -2.90 -15.11
CA ILE A 129 -11.31 -4.25 -15.13
C ILE A 129 -12.10 -5.20 -14.23
N GLU A 130 -12.49 -4.75 -13.02
CA GLU A 130 -13.11 -5.59 -11.99
C GLU A 130 -14.28 -6.43 -12.50
N PRO A 131 -15.24 -5.89 -13.30
CA PRO A 131 -16.37 -6.69 -13.80
C PRO A 131 -15.99 -7.81 -14.78
N LYS A 132 -14.74 -7.80 -15.26
CA LYS A 132 -14.20 -8.81 -16.20
C LYS A 132 -13.36 -9.88 -15.52
N LEU A 133 -13.07 -9.73 -14.23
CA LEU A 133 -12.36 -10.73 -13.46
C LEU A 133 -13.23 -11.96 -13.25
N GLN A 134 -12.73 -13.11 -13.68
CA GLN A 134 -13.45 -14.40 -13.61
C GLN A 134 -12.94 -15.33 -12.51
N VAL A 135 -11.78 -14.98 -11.94
CA VAL A 135 -11.09 -15.82 -10.95
C VAL A 135 -11.38 -15.31 -9.55
N LYS A 136 -11.42 -16.21 -8.58
CA LYS A 136 -11.45 -15.89 -7.16
C LYS A 136 -10.03 -15.87 -6.62
N TYR A 137 -9.78 -14.99 -5.62
CA TYR A 137 -8.46 -14.73 -5.07
C TYR A 137 -8.40 -15.10 -3.60
N ASN A 138 -7.29 -15.71 -3.21
CA ASN A 138 -7.00 -16.04 -1.81
C ASN A 138 -6.58 -14.77 -1.04
N TYR A 139 -5.91 -13.85 -1.74
CA TYR A 139 -5.56 -12.54 -1.21
C TYR A 139 -5.86 -11.45 -2.23
N ILE A 140 -6.42 -10.34 -1.75
CA ILE A 140 -6.56 -9.10 -2.53
C ILE A 140 -5.83 -8.02 -1.75
N THR A 141 -4.89 -7.31 -2.35
CA THR A 141 -4.07 -6.30 -1.67
C THR A 141 -4.38 -4.88 -2.15
N LEU A 142 -4.48 -3.96 -1.20
CA LEU A 142 -4.63 -2.51 -1.34
C LEU A 142 -3.55 -1.82 -0.50
N ILE A 143 -2.36 -1.68 -1.04
CA ILE A 143 -1.22 -1.12 -0.30
C ILE A 143 -0.94 0.30 -0.81
N GLY A 144 -1.41 1.31 -0.07
CA GLY A 144 -1.36 2.71 -0.49
C GLY A 144 -2.31 2.99 -1.66
N VAL A 145 -3.55 2.50 -1.59
CA VAL A 145 -4.52 2.57 -2.70
C VAL A 145 -5.90 3.00 -2.25
N LEU A 146 -6.39 2.53 -1.11
CA LEU A 146 -7.76 2.80 -0.65
C LEU A 146 -8.03 4.31 -0.54
N GLU A 147 -7.06 5.09 -0.13
CA GLU A 147 -7.10 6.54 0.02
C GLU A 147 -7.49 7.27 -1.27
N TYR A 148 -7.24 6.66 -2.42
CA TYR A 148 -7.53 7.21 -3.75
C TYR A 148 -8.90 6.77 -4.30
N ALA A 149 -9.72 6.01 -3.56
CA ALA A 149 -10.99 5.48 -4.08
C ALA A 149 -11.92 6.59 -4.61
N THR A 150 -11.92 7.79 -4.03
CA THR A 150 -12.70 8.96 -4.50
C THR A 150 -12.35 9.38 -5.93
N LEU A 151 -11.15 9.07 -6.42
CA LEU A 151 -10.70 9.47 -7.76
C LEU A 151 -11.05 8.41 -8.82
N TYR A 152 -11.23 7.15 -8.43
CA TYR A 152 -11.30 6.03 -9.36
C TYR A 152 -12.55 5.17 -9.22
N ILE A 153 -13.40 5.43 -8.22
CA ILE A 153 -14.68 4.76 -8.02
C ILE A 153 -15.80 5.80 -8.09
N SER A 154 -16.66 5.66 -9.09
CA SER A 154 -17.81 6.55 -9.29
C SER A 154 -18.99 6.07 -8.45
N ASP A 155 -19.00 6.43 -7.16
CA ASP A 155 -20.05 6.10 -6.19
C ASP A 155 -20.16 7.20 -5.13
N GLU A 156 -21.30 7.30 -4.44
CA GLU A 156 -21.47 8.22 -3.30
C GLU A 156 -20.62 7.79 -2.09
N LYS A 157 -20.34 6.49 -1.97
CA LYS A 157 -19.51 5.86 -0.93
C LYS A 157 -18.35 5.06 -1.55
N PRO A 158 -17.38 5.74 -2.17
CA PRO A 158 -16.38 5.09 -3.01
C PRO A 158 -15.48 4.10 -2.24
N PHE A 159 -15.18 4.35 -0.98
CA PHE A 159 -14.36 3.48 -0.13
C PHE A 159 -15.07 2.16 0.16
N GLU A 160 -16.33 2.25 0.60
CA GLU A 160 -17.17 1.08 0.88
C GLU A 160 -17.45 0.29 -0.40
N GLU A 161 -17.73 0.98 -1.52
CA GLU A 161 -17.98 0.31 -2.81
C GLU A 161 -16.73 -0.41 -3.32
N MET A 162 -15.56 0.17 -3.16
CA MET A 162 -14.30 -0.51 -3.51
C MET A 162 -14.14 -1.82 -2.73
N LEU A 163 -14.38 -1.81 -1.44
CA LEU A 163 -14.30 -3.01 -0.60
C LEU A 163 -15.38 -4.05 -0.96
N ARG A 164 -16.63 -3.62 -1.24
CA ARG A 164 -17.70 -4.53 -1.70
C ARG A 164 -17.36 -5.20 -3.02
N ARG A 165 -16.76 -4.47 -3.96
CA ARG A 165 -16.31 -5.06 -5.24
C ARG A 165 -15.24 -6.11 -5.00
N MET A 166 -14.28 -5.84 -4.14
CA MET A 166 -13.24 -6.82 -3.79
C MET A 166 -13.80 -8.06 -3.09
N GLU A 167 -14.75 -7.90 -2.17
CA GLU A 167 -15.39 -9.03 -1.50
C GLU A 167 -15.98 -10.04 -2.48
N ARG A 168 -16.57 -9.55 -3.59
CA ARG A 168 -17.14 -10.42 -4.64
C ARG A 168 -16.10 -11.34 -5.29
N HIS A 169 -14.82 -10.95 -5.27
CA HIS A 169 -13.74 -11.72 -5.90
C HIS A 169 -12.93 -12.55 -4.91
N LEU A 170 -13.28 -12.56 -3.62
CA LEU A 170 -12.62 -13.43 -2.64
C LEU A 170 -12.97 -14.91 -2.87
N ALA A 171 -11.96 -15.76 -2.79
CA ALA A 171 -12.12 -17.19 -2.63
C ALA A 171 -12.71 -17.52 -1.24
N PRO A 172 -13.22 -18.74 -1.01
CA PRO A 172 -13.52 -19.19 0.36
C PRO A 172 -12.29 -19.01 1.26
N ASN A 173 -12.48 -18.41 2.44
CA ASN A 173 -11.41 -18.02 3.38
C ASN A 173 -10.38 -17.03 2.82
N GLY A 174 -10.70 -16.36 1.70
CA GLY A 174 -9.86 -15.32 1.14
C GLY A 174 -9.81 -14.07 2.01
N LYS A 175 -8.74 -13.29 1.87
CA LYS A 175 -8.46 -12.12 2.70
C LYS A 175 -8.24 -10.88 1.86
N ILE A 176 -8.72 -9.72 2.36
CA ILE A 176 -8.31 -8.41 1.83
C ILE A 176 -7.25 -7.84 2.76
N ILE A 177 -6.16 -7.36 2.21
CA ILE A 177 -5.03 -6.75 2.91
C ILE A 177 -5.00 -5.27 2.56
N ILE A 178 -5.20 -4.41 3.54
CA ILE A 178 -5.20 -2.95 3.37
C ILE A 178 -4.01 -2.38 4.14
N ALA A 179 -3.15 -1.60 3.48
CA ALA A 179 -2.14 -0.79 4.15
C ALA A 179 -2.38 0.68 3.79
N ILE A 180 -2.49 1.54 4.81
CA ILE A 180 -2.88 2.93 4.66
C ILE A 180 -2.32 3.77 5.82
N GLU A 181 -2.02 5.05 5.57
CA GLU A 181 -1.66 5.99 6.63
C GLU A 181 -2.83 6.23 7.60
N ASN A 182 -2.47 6.41 8.86
CA ASN A 182 -3.40 6.91 9.86
C ASN A 182 -3.38 8.44 9.85
N ARG A 183 -4.50 9.10 9.53
CA ARG A 183 -4.54 10.57 9.53
C ARG A 183 -4.26 11.19 10.90
N LEU A 184 -4.42 10.43 12.01
CA LEU A 184 -4.06 10.81 13.37
C LEU A 184 -2.66 10.32 13.77
N GLY A 185 -1.86 9.80 12.82
CA GLY A 185 -0.51 9.31 13.09
C GLY A 185 0.36 10.33 13.79
N LEU A 186 1.12 9.89 14.80
CA LEU A 186 1.95 10.76 15.63
C LEU A 186 2.89 11.64 14.81
N LYS A 187 3.38 11.14 13.67
CA LYS A 187 4.25 11.90 12.75
C LYS A 187 3.65 13.24 12.34
N TYR A 188 2.34 13.32 12.11
CA TYR A 188 1.67 14.55 11.68
C TYR A 188 1.60 15.58 12.82
N TRP A 189 1.32 15.13 14.04
CA TRP A 189 1.37 15.97 15.25
C TRP A 189 2.78 16.47 15.52
N ALA A 190 3.78 15.64 15.23
CA ALA A 190 5.19 15.98 15.43
C ALA A 190 5.77 16.91 14.35
N GLY A 191 4.98 17.23 13.30
CA GLY A 191 5.34 18.22 12.28
C GLY A 191 5.70 17.63 10.90
N CYS A 192 5.28 16.40 10.59
CA CYS A 192 5.25 15.95 9.20
C CYS A 192 4.09 16.62 8.47
N ALA A 193 4.31 16.97 7.20
CA ALA A 193 3.23 17.32 6.31
C ALA A 193 2.42 16.07 5.92
N GLU A 194 1.19 16.26 5.49
CA GLU A 194 0.34 15.19 4.98
C GLU A 194 0.97 14.58 3.72
N ASP A 195 0.95 13.24 3.62
CA ASP A 195 1.74 12.50 2.63
C ASP A 195 1.31 12.78 1.17
N HIS A 196 0.03 13.02 0.90
CA HIS A 196 -0.51 13.13 -0.44
C HIS A 196 -0.53 14.57 -1.00
N ASN A 197 -0.83 15.56 -0.14
CA ASN A 197 -0.95 16.94 -0.57
C ASN A 197 0.15 17.87 -0.07
N GLY A 198 0.96 17.42 0.89
CA GLY A 198 2.10 18.17 1.41
C GLY A 198 1.75 19.32 2.35
N LEU A 199 0.49 19.46 2.76
CA LEU A 199 0.07 20.51 3.69
C LEU A 199 0.23 20.03 5.15
N TYR A 200 0.67 20.93 6.01
CA TYR A 200 0.74 20.64 7.45
C TYR A 200 -0.68 20.55 8.03
N PHE A 201 -0.89 19.55 8.88
CA PHE A 201 -2.11 19.33 9.67
C PHE A 201 -3.39 19.04 8.87
N GLU A 202 -3.36 19.01 7.53
CA GLU A 202 -4.55 18.86 6.69
C GLU A 202 -5.36 17.60 7.02
N GLY A 203 -4.69 16.45 7.23
CA GLY A 203 -5.36 15.23 7.68
C GLY A 203 -5.97 15.36 9.08
N LEU A 204 -5.27 16.03 10.01
CA LEU A 204 -5.75 16.29 11.38
C LEU A 204 -6.97 17.19 11.38
N GLU A 205 -7.02 18.21 10.51
CA GLU A 205 -8.11 19.16 10.34
C GLU A 205 -9.28 18.62 9.49
N GLY A 206 -9.18 17.39 8.99
CA GLY A 206 -10.26 16.68 8.29
C GLY A 206 -10.36 16.97 6.80
N TYR A 207 -9.25 17.31 6.13
CA TYR A 207 -9.17 17.58 4.69
C TYR A 207 -10.09 18.72 4.25
N THR A 208 -9.95 19.87 4.92
CA THR A 208 -10.82 21.05 4.69
C THR A 208 -10.41 21.87 3.49
N GLN A 209 -9.16 21.78 3.04
CA GLN A 209 -8.59 22.61 1.98
C GLN A 209 -8.41 21.85 0.66
N THR A 210 -8.35 20.52 0.70
CA THR A 210 -8.02 19.69 -0.47
C THR A 210 -9.09 18.67 -0.77
N GLY A 211 -9.29 18.37 -2.08
CA GLY A 211 -9.97 17.18 -2.56
C GLY A 211 -8.95 16.10 -2.95
N GLY A 212 -9.39 14.87 -3.20
CA GLY A 212 -8.54 13.78 -3.69
C GLY A 212 -8.32 12.67 -2.67
N ALA A 213 -7.05 12.28 -2.45
CA ALA A 213 -6.72 11.21 -1.51
C ALA A 213 -7.10 11.57 -0.05
N LYS A 214 -7.66 10.59 0.67
CA LYS A 214 -8.04 10.74 2.08
C LYS A 214 -7.61 9.53 2.89
N THR A 215 -6.97 9.78 4.02
CA THR A 215 -6.63 8.76 5.00
C THR A 215 -7.58 8.84 6.20
N PHE A 216 -7.57 7.84 7.06
CA PHE A 216 -8.58 7.65 8.09
C PHE A 216 -7.94 7.41 9.45
N SER A 217 -8.64 7.79 10.53
CA SER A 217 -8.37 7.26 11.85
C SER A 217 -8.78 5.78 11.93
N LYS A 218 -8.33 5.04 12.93
CA LYS A 218 -8.73 3.65 13.17
C LYS A 218 -10.25 3.52 13.16
N LYS A 219 -10.94 4.38 13.92
CA LYS A 219 -12.41 4.34 14.04
C LYS A 219 -13.15 4.63 12.73
N GLU A 220 -12.66 5.57 11.92
CA GLU A 220 -13.26 5.85 10.61
C GLU A 220 -13.08 4.66 9.66
N LEU A 221 -11.88 4.06 9.64
CA LEU A 221 -11.60 2.88 8.82
C LEU A 221 -12.46 1.68 9.23
N GLU A 222 -12.64 1.43 10.54
CA GLU A 222 -13.57 0.42 11.07
C GLU A 222 -15.01 0.68 10.57
N ASN A 223 -15.47 1.93 10.59
CA ASN A 223 -16.82 2.27 10.14
C ASN A 223 -17.00 2.05 8.63
N ILE A 224 -16.02 2.39 7.81
CA ILE A 224 -15.99 2.13 6.36
C ILE A 224 -16.08 0.62 6.11
N ILE A 225 -15.24 -0.16 6.77
CA ILE A 225 -15.21 -1.62 6.62
C ILE A 225 -16.54 -2.25 7.03
N ASN A 226 -17.09 -1.87 8.18
CA ASN A 226 -18.39 -2.37 8.66
C ASN A 226 -19.56 -1.97 7.75
N SER A 227 -19.45 -0.83 7.07
CA SER A 227 -20.47 -0.37 6.09
C SER A 227 -20.32 -1.06 4.73
N ALA A 228 -19.13 -1.59 4.42
CA ALA A 228 -18.87 -2.28 3.17
C ALA A 228 -19.36 -3.72 3.18
N GLY A 229 -19.26 -4.43 4.29
CA GLY A 229 -19.63 -5.84 4.38
C GLY A 229 -19.47 -6.41 5.79
N GLN A 230 -19.68 -7.72 5.91
CA GLN A 230 -19.49 -8.45 7.17
C GLN A 230 -18.08 -9.07 7.18
N PHE A 231 -17.13 -8.34 7.75
CA PHE A 231 -15.76 -8.78 7.89
C PHE A 231 -15.37 -8.95 9.35
N ASP A 232 -14.55 -9.96 9.63
CA ASP A 232 -13.68 -9.97 10.78
C ASP A 232 -12.44 -9.20 10.40
N MET A 233 -12.04 -8.24 11.24
CA MET A 233 -10.92 -7.35 10.95
C MET A 233 -9.85 -7.49 12.04
N SER A 234 -8.59 -7.62 11.61
CA SER A 234 -7.41 -7.61 12.47
C SER A 234 -6.52 -6.44 12.11
N PHE A 235 -6.25 -5.58 13.10
CA PHE A 235 -5.37 -4.44 12.93
C PHE A 235 -3.94 -4.78 13.30
N TYR A 236 -3.02 -4.35 12.45
CA TYR A 236 -1.58 -4.39 12.65
C TYR A 236 -1.01 -2.98 12.47
N TYR A 237 0.09 -2.72 13.14
CA TYR A 237 0.73 -1.40 13.24
C TYR A 237 2.15 -1.48 12.71
N PRO A 238 2.35 -1.26 11.38
CA PRO A 238 3.68 -1.21 10.79
C PRO A 238 4.47 -0.03 11.34
N TYR A 239 5.65 -0.28 11.86
CA TYR A 239 6.51 0.73 12.44
C TYR A 239 7.86 0.81 11.69
N PRO A 240 8.36 2.00 11.42
CA PRO A 240 7.79 3.33 11.72
C PRO A 240 6.60 3.74 10.82
N ASP A 241 6.42 3.09 9.69
CA ASP A 241 5.36 3.34 8.70
C ASP A 241 5.20 2.12 7.78
N TYR A 242 4.01 1.93 7.16
CA TYR A 242 3.77 0.82 6.22
C TYR A 242 4.63 0.87 4.96
N LYS A 243 5.14 2.07 4.59
CA LYS A 243 6.02 2.24 3.43
C LYS A 243 7.37 1.54 3.64
N PHE A 244 7.90 1.56 4.87
CA PHE A 244 9.18 0.95 5.25
C PHE A 244 9.07 0.23 6.58
N PRO A 245 8.26 -0.83 6.68
CA PRO A 245 8.02 -1.51 7.94
C PRO A 245 9.26 -2.28 8.39
N MET A 246 9.82 -1.86 9.50
CA MET A 246 10.93 -2.54 10.19
C MET A 246 10.40 -3.55 11.21
N GLN A 247 9.24 -3.25 11.79
CA GLN A 247 8.51 -4.06 12.75
C GLN A 247 7.01 -3.94 12.45
N ILE A 248 6.23 -4.96 12.78
CA ILE A 248 4.78 -4.94 12.66
C ILE A 248 4.21 -5.42 14.00
N TYR A 249 3.54 -4.54 14.69
CA TYR A 249 2.83 -4.84 15.94
C TYR A 249 1.36 -5.19 15.65
N SER A 250 0.64 -5.71 16.65
CA SER A 250 -0.79 -6.03 16.55
C SER A 250 -1.51 -5.64 17.83
N ASP A 251 -2.85 -5.71 17.84
CA ASP A 251 -3.64 -5.52 19.08
C ASP A 251 -3.28 -6.56 20.16
N ASP A 252 -2.86 -7.77 19.76
CA ASP A 252 -2.43 -8.83 20.67
C ASP A 252 -0.98 -8.67 21.16
N TYR A 253 -0.17 -7.93 20.43
CA TYR A 253 1.24 -7.71 20.74
C TYR A 253 1.63 -6.26 20.44
N LEU A 254 1.38 -5.39 21.40
CA LEU A 254 1.76 -3.98 21.34
C LEU A 254 3.25 -3.79 21.68
N PRO A 255 3.87 -2.70 21.20
CA PRO A 255 5.26 -2.37 21.54
C PRO A 255 5.40 -2.10 23.05
N ARG A 256 6.62 -2.29 23.56
CA ARG A 256 6.97 -1.94 24.93
C ARG A 256 7.67 -0.59 24.95
N ARG A 257 7.67 0.04 26.11
CA ARG A 257 8.42 1.27 26.37
C ARG A 257 9.88 1.14 25.92
N GLY A 258 10.38 2.11 25.17
CA GLY A 258 11.75 2.14 24.66
C GLY A 258 11.98 1.33 23.37
N GLU A 259 10.98 0.66 22.81
CA GLU A 259 11.13 -0.08 21.54
C GLU A 259 10.96 0.84 20.32
N LEU A 260 10.16 1.91 20.40
CA LEU A 260 9.85 2.80 19.30
C LEU A 260 10.86 3.95 19.16
N THR A 261 12.11 3.62 18.90
CA THR A 261 13.22 4.60 18.85
C THR A 261 13.69 4.94 17.44
N ASN A 262 13.20 4.23 16.41
CA ASN A 262 13.61 4.43 15.03
C ASN A 262 12.53 5.20 14.25
N ASN A 263 12.29 6.47 14.64
CA ASN A 263 11.33 7.32 13.95
C ASN A 263 12.00 7.96 12.74
N ILE A 264 11.63 7.47 11.56
CA ILE A 264 12.18 7.94 10.28
C ILE A 264 11.57 9.31 9.97
N CYS A 265 12.43 10.31 9.71
CA CYS A 265 12.00 11.59 9.17
C CYS A 265 11.44 11.44 7.77
N ASN A 266 10.54 12.33 7.35
CA ASN A 266 10.15 12.43 5.93
C ASN A 266 11.41 12.61 5.08
N MET A 267 11.61 11.69 4.13
CA MET A 267 12.77 11.74 3.25
C MET A 267 12.46 12.50 1.96
N ASP A 268 11.19 12.67 1.62
CA ASP A 268 10.69 13.32 0.42
C ASP A 268 10.61 14.85 0.55
N ARG A 269 10.47 15.36 1.78
CA ARG A 269 10.31 16.79 2.05
C ARG A 269 10.80 17.19 3.44
N LYS A 270 11.00 18.50 3.62
CA LYS A 270 11.33 19.07 4.95
C LYS A 270 10.15 18.89 5.89
N ARG A 271 10.45 18.59 7.16
CA ARG A 271 9.45 18.55 8.23
C ARG A 271 9.83 19.47 9.39
N LEU A 272 8.84 19.88 10.14
CA LEU A 272 9.03 20.48 11.45
C LEU A 272 9.39 19.39 12.47
N CYS A 273 10.06 19.77 13.57
CA CYS A 273 10.31 18.88 14.71
C CYS A 273 9.73 19.57 15.95
N LEU A 274 8.45 19.31 16.23
CA LEU A 274 7.74 19.99 17.33
C LEU A 274 8.03 19.35 18.70
N PHE A 275 8.32 18.05 18.73
CA PHE A 275 8.68 17.30 19.93
C PHE A 275 9.47 16.03 19.59
N ASP A 276 9.95 15.32 20.61
CA ASP A 276 10.61 14.03 20.52
C ASP A 276 9.56 12.90 20.45
N GLU A 277 9.36 12.36 19.26
CA GLU A 277 8.38 11.28 19.00
C GLU A 277 8.63 10.03 19.85
N THR A 278 9.88 9.69 20.12
CA THR A 278 10.24 8.54 20.96
C THR A 278 9.63 8.63 22.34
N LYS A 279 9.75 9.81 22.96
CA LYS A 279 9.21 10.07 24.31
C LYS A 279 7.69 10.11 24.30
N VAL A 280 7.09 10.66 23.26
CA VAL A 280 5.63 10.73 23.15
C VAL A 280 5.06 9.33 22.90
N TYR A 281 5.71 8.47 22.10
CA TYR A 281 5.31 7.08 21.97
C TYR A 281 5.32 6.33 23.31
N ASP A 282 6.35 6.53 24.14
CA ASP A 282 6.37 5.94 25.48
C ASP A 282 5.15 6.38 26.33
N THR A 283 4.80 7.67 26.27
CA THR A 283 3.60 8.20 26.94
C THR A 283 2.30 7.62 26.40
N LEU A 284 2.20 7.48 25.08
CA LEU A 284 1.02 6.88 24.43
C LEU A 284 0.85 5.40 24.79
N LEU A 285 1.96 4.66 24.90
CA LEU A 285 1.95 3.27 25.35
C LEU A 285 1.46 3.15 26.81
N GLU A 286 1.99 3.97 27.71
CA GLU A 286 1.56 4.02 29.11
C GLU A 286 0.07 4.41 29.27
N SER A 287 -0.45 5.20 28.32
CA SER A 287 -1.85 5.66 28.29
C SER A 287 -2.79 4.70 27.53
N GLY A 288 -2.27 3.61 26.94
CA GLY A 288 -3.07 2.67 26.13
C GLY A 288 -3.56 3.26 24.80
N MET A 289 -2.88 4.29 24.27
CA MET A 289 -3.32 5.04 23.08
C MET A 289 -2.46 4.77 21.83
N PHE A 290 -1.50 3.87 21.89
CA PHE A 290 -0.58 3.62 20.77
C PHE A 290 -1.33 3.32 19.46
N ALA A 291 -2.34 2.45 19.50
CA ALA A 291 -3.09 2.04 18.31
C ALA A 291 -3.74 3.23 17.57
N GLU A 292 -4.25 4.21 18.32
CA GLU A 292 -4.91 5.39 17.75
C GLU A 292 -3.92 6.37 17.09
N PHE A 293 -2.65 6.36 17.55
CA PHE A 293 -1.60 7.29 17.11
C PHE A 293 -0.48 6.60 16.30
N SER A 294 -0.59 5.30 16.02
CA SER A 294 0.34 4.65 15.08
C SER A 294 0.31 5.36 13.73
N ASN A 295 1.46 5.46 13.04
CA ASN A 295 1.56 6.27 11.82
C ASN A 295 0.80 5.68 10.63
N SER A 296 0.54 4.37 10.65
CA SER A 296 -0.17 3.66 9.60
C SER A 296 -0.82 2.40 10.12
N PHE A 297 -1.75 1.86 9.35
CA PHE A 297 -2.42 0.59 9.60
C PHE A 297 -2.10 -0.41 8.50
N LEU A 298 -2.01 -1.67 8.90
CA LEU A 298 -2.15 -2.82 8.03
C LEU A 298 -3.35 -3.61 8.55
N VAL A 299 -4.39 -3.73 7.75
CA VAL A 299 -5.65 -4.38 8.16
C VAL A 299 -5.85 -5.63 7.32
N VAL A 300 -6.09 -6.74 8.00
CA VAL A 300 -6.48 -8.01 7.38
C VAL A 300 -7.98 -8.19 7.58
N LEU A 301 -8.73 -8.28 6.48
CA LEU A 301 -10.15 -8.53 6.47
C LEU A 301 -10.42 -9.97 6.03
N GLU A 302 -11.18 -10.70 6.82
CA GLU A 302 -11.69 -12.03 6.50
C GLU A 302 -13.21 -11.97 6.41
N LYS A 303 -13.79 -12.53 5.34
CA LYS A 303 -15.25 -12.58 5.23
C LYS A 303 -15.82 -13.48 6.31
N ARG A 304 -16.79 -12.97 7.10
CA ARG A 304 -17.51 -13.80 8.06
C ARG A 304 -18.25 -14.91 7.34
N GLN A 305 -18.10 -16.12 7.83
CA GLN A 305 -18.92 -17.23 7.36
C GLN A 305 -20.32 -17.07 7.95
N GLU A 306 -21.35 -17.14 7.11
CA GLU A 306 -22.72 -17.27 7.59
C GLU A 306 -22.84 -18.62 8.35
N MET A 307 -23.18 -18.54 9.62
CA MET A 307 -23.44 -19.73 10.44
C MET A 307 -24.76 -20.38 10.04
#